data_fe6bb2be004df844692a7d7f2942518c
#
_entry.id   fe6bb2be004df844692a7d7f2942518c
#
_cell.length_a   1.000
_cell.length_b   1.000
_cell.length_c   1.000
_cell.angle_alpha   90.00
_cell.angle_beta   90.00
_cell.angle_gamma   90.00
#
_symmetry.space_group_name_H-M   'P 1'
#
loop_
_entity.id
_entity.type
_entity.pdbx_description
1 polymer ?
#
loop_
_entity_poly.entity_id
_entity_poly.type
_entity_poly.pdbx_seq_one_letter_code
_entity_poly.pdbx_strand_id
1 'polypeptide(L)'
;VQLFSSKYLSMIDTADIRMDKDSSDFAMIYYSNLALKVTKNNIEKIEYETMDSFVWKSQVINRDYVEVDHHQSQFRSFIWFASGQSKDKYNTMKSVIGYLLHSHKTASNNKAIILNDETISDTPNGGSGKGIIINGIGHMKKLSTIDGKTFDFNKSFAFQTVNTDTQLLAFDDVRKNFDFER
;
A
#
# COMPACT_ATOMS: atom_id res chain seq x y z
N VAL A 1 8.71 -36.87 -17.80
CA VAL A 1 10.03 -36.30 -17.43
C VAL A 1 9.79 -35.34 -16.27
N GLN A 2 10.33 -35.65 -15.08
CA GLN A 2 10.24 -34.74 -13.93
C GLN A 2 11.33 -33.67 -14.05
N LEU A 3 11.03 -32.59 -14.76
CA LEU A 3 11.92 -31.43 -14.96
C LEU A 3 12.33 -30.75 -13.63
N PHE A 4 11.54 -30.91 -12.58
CA PHE A 4 11.78 -30.33 -11.24
C PHE A 4 12.22 -31.39 -10.20
N SER A 5 12.99 -32.39 -10.61
CA SER A 5 13.62 -33.29 -9.64
C SER A 5 14.81 -32.63 -8.95
N SER A 6 15.11 -33.01 -7.70
CA SER A 6 16.26 -32.49 -6.95
C SER A 6 17.57 -32.58 -7.72
N LYS A 7 17.74 -33.63 -8.55
CA LYS A 7 18.93 -33.82 -9.40
C LYS A 7 19.08 -32.71 -10.45
N TYR A 8 18.00 -32.30 -11.11
CA TYR A 8 18.08 -31.22 -12.12
C TYR A 8 18.13 -29.83 -11.47
N LEU A 9 17.44 -29.63 -10.34
CA LEU A 9 17.51 -28.37 -9.61
C LEU A 9 18.91 -28.08 -9.06
N SER A 10 19.66 -29.12 -8.65
CA SER A 10 21.05 -28.96 -8.17
C SER A 10 22.05 -28.60 -9.27
N MET A 11 21.67 -28.70 -10.55
CA MET A 11 22.50 -28.31 -11.70
C MET A 11 22.28 -26.86 -12.13
N ILE A 12 21.33 -26.18 -11.53
CA ILE A 12 21.04 -24.78 -11.81
C ILE A 12 21.82 -23.92 -10.83
N ASP A 13 22.53 -22.92 -11.35
CA ASP A 13 23.23 -21.95 -10.52
C ASP A 13 22.23 -21.19 -9.64
N THR A 14 22.56 -21.03 -8.37
CA THR A 14 21.77 -20.23 -7.45
C THR A 14 22.15 -18.76 -7.58
N ALA A 15 21.15 -17.90 -7.79
CA ALA A 15 21.32 -16.47 -7.71
C ALA A 15 20.86 -15.96 -6.35
N ASP A 16 21.65 -15.14 -5.69
CA ASP A 16 21.20 -14.41 -4.49
C ASP A 16 20.36 -13.22 -4.93
N ILE A 17 19.04 -13.40 -4.91
CA ILE A 17 18.09 -12.35 -5.30
C ILE A 17 17.68 -11.58 -4.06
N ARG A 18 18.21 -10.37 -3.93
CA ARG A 18 17.83 -9.43 -2.90
C ARG A 18 16.72 -8.51 -3.41
N MET A 19 15.52 -8.66 -2.84
CA MET A 19 14.40 -7.76 -3.12
C MET A 19 14.51 -6.49 -2.28
N ASP A 20 14.25 -5.35 -2.91
CA ASP A 20 14.24 -4.06 -2.21
C ASP A 20 13.05 -3.97 -1.27
N LYS A 21 13.25 -3.31 -0.11
CA LYS A 21 12.25 -3.19 0.95
C LYS A 21 12.40 -1.86 1.68
N ASP A 22 11.28 -1.34 2.15
CA ASP A 22 11.27 -0.22 3.09
C ASP A 22 12.03 -0.60 4.38
N SER A 23 12.66 0.39 5.01
CA SER A 23 13.29 0.26 6.32
C SER A 23 12.56 1.08 7.38
N SER A 24 13.03 1.10 8.62
CA SER A 24 12.51 1.99 9.67
C SER A 24 12.60 3.48 9.29
N ASP A 25 13.58 3.85 8.47
CA ASP A 25 13.98 5.23 8.24
C ASP A 25 13.54 5.79 6.89
N PHE A 26 13.13 4.91 5.97
CA PHE A 26 12.69 5.32 4.64
C PHE A 26 11.65 4.38 4.04
N ALA A 27 10.85 4.93 3.15
CA ALA A 27 9.96 4.19 2.24
C ALA A 27 10.41 4.38 0.79
N MET A 28 10.24 3.34 -0.03
CA MET A 28 10.54 3.37 -1.46
C MET A 28 9.27 3.47 -2.28
N ILE A 29 9.30 4.30 -3.30
CA ILE A 29 8.22 4.42 -4.31
C ILE A 29 8.87 4.30 -5.68
N TYR A 30 8.42 3.34 -6.49
CA TYR A 30 9.04 3.00 -7.77
C TYR A 30 8.21 3.55 -8.91
N TYR A 31 8.79 4.40 -9.75
CA TYR A 31 8.22 4.91 -10.99
C TYR A 31 8.89 4.23 -12.19
N SER A 32 8.35 4.39 -13.41
CA SER A 32 8.92 3.75 -14.60
C SER A 32 10.36 4.21 -14.89
N ASN A 33 10.67 5.46 -14.60
CA ASN A 33 11.97 6.07 -14.90
C ASN A 33 12.95 6.12 -13.73
N LEU A 34 12.49 6.06 -12.49
CA LEU A 34 13.34 6.12 -11.28
C LEU A 34 12.59 5.67 -10.03
N ALA A 35 13.31 5.42 -8.95
CA ALA A 35 12.75 5.24 -7.62
C ALA A 35 12.88 6.51 -6.77
N LEU A 36 11.93 6.70 -5.84
CA LEU A 36 12.00 7.73 -4.80
C LEU A 36 12.25 7.06 -3.46
N LYS A 37 13.30 7.49 -2.78
CA LYS A 37 13.55 7.16 -1.38
C LYS A 37 13.04 8.31 -0.51
N VAL A 38 11.97 8.04 0.22
CA VAL A 38 11.29 9.02 1.06
C VAL A 38 11.72 8.81 2.50
N THR A 39 12.40 9.79 3.07
CA THR A 39 12.80 9.82 4.47
C THR A 39 11.96 10.84 5.25
N LYS A 40 12.19 10.93 6.55
CA LYS A 40 11.54 11.96 7.39
C LYS A 40 11.78 13.39 6.90
N ASN A 41 12.95 13.66 6.30
CA ASN A 41 13.41 15.03 6.02
C ASN A 41 13.63 15.30 4.53
N ASN A 42 13.70 14.27 3.69
CA ASN A 42 14.10 14.40 2.30
C ASN A 42 13.42 13.38 1.39
N ILE A 43 13.32 13.73 0.10
CA ILE A 43 12.97 12.81 -0.99
C ILE A 43 14.17 12.78 -1.94
N GLU A 44 14.76 11.61 -2.09
CA GLU A 44 15.92 11.36 -2.93
C GLU A 44 15.49 10.60 -4.19
N LYS A 45 15.97 11.02 -5.35
CA LYS A 45 15.75 10.33 -6.63
C LYS A 45 16.88 9.31 -6.82
N ILE A 46 16.52 8.06 -7.11
CA ILE A 46 17.46 6.95 -7.28
C ILE A 46 17.26 6.36 -8.67
N GLU A 47 18.33 6.32 -9.45
CA GLU A 47 18.37 5.65 -10.74
C GLU A 47 18.41 4.13 -10.52
N TYR A 48 17.65 3.35 -11.32
CA TYR A 48 17.57 1.91 -11.15
C TYR A 48 18.93 1.21 -11.34
N GLU A 49 19.80 1.76 -12.19
CA GLU A 49 21.16 1.25 -12.45
C GLU A 49 22.06 1.33 -11.21
N THR A 50 21.73 2.16 -10.24
CA THR A 50 22.49 2.32 -8.98
C THR A 50 21.99 1.45 -7.85
N MET A 51 20.90 0.71 -8.07
CA MET A 51 20.29 -0.16 -7.06
C MET A 51 20.95 -1.55 -7.06
N ASP A 52 21.35 -2.01 -5.89
CA ASP A 52 21.91 -3.37 -5.69
C ASP A 52 20.81 -4.42 -5.40
N SER A 53 19.55 -4.05 -5.55
CA SER A 53 18.37 -4.86 -5.21
C SER A 53 17.35 -4.87 -6.34
N PHE A 54 16.58 -5.95 -6.41
CA PHE A 54 15.50 -6.10 -7.39
C PHE A 54 14.19 -5.56 -6.85
N VAL A 55 13.36 -5.10 -7.77
CA VAL A 55 12.01 -4.59 -7.47
C VAL A 55 10.98 -5.44 -8.21
N TRP A 56 9.86 -5.77 -7.55
CA TRP A 56 8.76 -6.42 -8.24
C TRP A 56 8.20 -5.50 -9.32
N LYS A 57 8.14 -5.97 -10.56
CA LYS A 57 7.56 -5.20 -11.68
C LYS A 57 6.15 -4.69 -11.38
N SER A 58 5.38 -5.46 -10.63
CA SER A 58 4.00 -5.12 -10.20
C SER A 58 3.92 -4.01 -9.16
N GLN A 59 5.03 -3.68 -8.51
CA GLN A 59 5.14 -2.55 -7.57
C GLN A 59 5.60 -1.27 -8.26
N VAL A 60 6.06 -1.36 -9.51
CA VAL A 60 6.45 -0.19 -10.30
C VAL A 60 5.20 0.51 -10.82
N ILE A 61 5.06 1.78 -10.50
CA ILE A 61 4.00 2.66 -11.00
C ILE A 61 4.25 2.88 -12.49
N ASN A 62 3.29 2.47 -13.33
CA ASN A 62 3.39 2.52 -14.80
C ASN A 62 3.23 3.95 -15.33
N ARG A 63 4.05 4.84 -14.85
CA ARG A 63 4.22 6.22 -15.34
C ARG A 63 5.58 6.75 -14.87
N ASP A 64 6.10 7.73 -15.58
CA ASP A 64 7.31 8.43 -15.18
C ASP A 64 7.04 9.38 -14.02
N TYR A 65 8.02 9.49 -13.13
CA TYR A 65 8.04 10.55 -12.15
C TYR A 65 8.36 11.86 -12.85
N VAL A 66 7.48 12.85 -12.64
CA VAL A 66 7.67 14.22 -13.07
C VAL A 66 7.48 15.12 -11.85
N GLU A 67 8.42 16.02 -11.63
CA GLU A 67 8.31 16.98 -10.54
C GLU A 67 7.24 18.01 -10.89
N VAL A 68 6.24 18.12 -10.02
CA VAL A 68 5.11 19.05 -10.21
C VAL A 68 4.92 19.91 -8.95
N ASP A 69 4.32 21.07 -9.11
CA ASP A 69 3.94 21.89 -7.97
C ASP A 69 2.88 21.15 -7.12
N HIS A 70 3.26 20.78 -5.91
CA HIS A 70 2.40 20.08 -4.98
C HIS A 70 1.15 20.88 -4.55
N HIS A 71 1.14 22.21 -4.74
CA HIS A 71 -0.03 23.04 -4.46
C HIS A 71 -1.18 22.79 -5.43
N GLN A 72 -0.91 22.26 -6.62
CA GLN A 72 -1.92 21.92 -7.63
C GLN A 72 -2.50 20.51 -7.49
N SER A 73 -2.11 19.75 -6.46
CA SER A 73 -2.56 18.38 -6.25
C SER A 73 -4.05 18.32 -5.88
N GLN A 74 -4.88 17.78 -6.78
CA GLN A 74 -6.30 17.56 -6.55
C GLN A 74 -6.53 16.59 -5.37
N PHE A 75 -5.71 15.55 -5.23
CA PHE A 75 -5.80 14.60 -4.13
C PHE A 75 -5.52 15.28 -2.78
N ARG A 76 -4.54 16.18 -2.72
CA ARG A 76 -4.27 16.98 -1.52
C ARG A 76 -5.46 17.86 -1.15
N SER A 77 -6.06 18.53 -2.14
CA SER A 77 -7.27 19.35 -1.94
C SER A 77 -8.43 18.50 -1.46
N PHE A 78 -8.63 17.32 -2.06
CA PHE A 78 -9.66 16.37 -1.62
C PHE A 78 -9.48 15.96 -0.16
N ILE A 79 -8.26 15.59 0.27
CA ILE A 79 -7.98 15.23 1.68
C ILE A 79 -8.26 16.41 2.62
N TRP A 80 -7.96 17.64 2.21
CA TRP A 80 -8.29 18.84 2.99
C TRP A 80 -9.80 19.00 3.21
N PHE A 81 -10.59 18.87 2.13
CA PHE A 81 -12.06 18.95 2.22
C PHE A 81 -12.65 17.76 3.00
N ALA A 82 -12.19 16.55 2.76
CA ALA A 82 -12.63 15.35 3.48
C ALA A 82 -12.32 15.41 4.99
N SER A 83 -11.30 16.19 5.37
CA SER A 83 -10.95 16.47 6.77
C SER A 83 -11.81 17.60 7.39
N GLY A 84 -12.88 18.04 6.71
CA GLY A 84 -13.72 19.14 7.17
C GLY A 84 -12.97 20.47 7.28
N GLN A 85 -11.91 20.67 6.47
CA GLN A 85 -11.05 21.85 6.47
C GLN A 85 -10.39 22.14 7.84
N SER A 86 -10.33 21.13 8.70
CA SER A 86 -9.64 21.19 10.00
C SER A 86 -8.17 20.80 9.84
N LYS A 87 -7.27 21.68 10.27
CA LYS A 87 -5.82 21.45 10.21
C LYS A 87 -5.39 20.19 10.97
N ASP A 88 -5.98 19.94 12.12
CA ASP A 88 -5.63 18.78 12.95
C ASP A 88 -6.12 17.47 12.31
N LYS A 89 -7.37 17.42 11.84
CA LYS A 89 -7.91 16.26 11.11
C LYS A 89 -7.12 16.02 9.81
N TYR A 90 -6.75 17.07 9.09
CA TYR A 90 -5.92 16.97 7.88
C TYR A 90 -4.53 16.41 8.18
N ASN A 91 -3.86 16.88 9.24
CA ASN A 91 -2.56 16.36 9.64
C ASN A 91 -2.64 14.90 10.09
N THR A 92 -3.69 14.53 10.82
CA THR A 92 -3.97 13.13 11.18
C THR A 92 -4.13 12.27 9.92
N MET A 93 -4.95 12.70 8.96
CA MET A 93 -5.15 11.97 7.70
C MET A 93 -3.85 11.82 6.91
N LYS A 94 -3.01 12.86 6.84
CA LYS A 94 -1.67 12.76 6.21
C LYS A 94 -0.79 11.72 6.92
N SER A 95 -0.82 11.68 8.25
CA SER A 95 -0.05 10.69 9.01
C SER A 95 -0.54 9.28 8.75
N VAL A 96 -1.86 9.07 8.67
CA VAL A 96 -2.48 7.78 8.31
C VAL A 96 -2.06 7.35 6.90
N ILE A 97 -2.15 8.24 5.91
CA ILE A 97 -1.74 7.96 4.54
C ILE A 97 -0.24 7.62 4.49
N GLY A 98 0.60 8.42 5.15
CA GLY A 98 2.04 8.13 5.25
C GLY A 98 2.35 6.79 5.88
N TYR A 99 1.62 6.41 6.94
CA TYR A 99 1.74 5.09 7.56
C TYR A 99 1.36 3.95 6.60
N LEU A 100 0.31 4.12 5.80
CA LEU A 100 -0.13 3.12 4.83
C LEU A 100 0.82 3.01 3.62
N LEU A 101 1.48 4.11 3.24
CA LEU A 101 2.49 4.12 2.17
C LEU A 101 3.82 3.51 2.59
N HIS A 102 4.06 3.29 3.87
CA HIS A 102 5.27 2.70 4.41
C HIS A 102 5.08 1.21 4.71
N SER A 103 5.81 0.34 4.04
CA SER A 103 5.62 -1.12 4.13
C SER A 103 6.38 -1.76 5.30
N HIS A 104 7.39 -1.07 5.90
CA HIS A 104 8.11 -1.60 7.06
C HIS A 104 7.21 -1.59 8.28
N LYS A 105 6.94 -2.78 8.82
CA LYS A 105 6.13 -2.99 10.03
C LYS A 105 6.92 -3.83 11.03
N THR A 106 6.69 -3.57 12.31
CA THR A 106 7.25 -4.34 13.42
C THR A 106 6.13 -4.83 14.32
N ALA A 107 6.38 -5.78 15.19
CA ALA A 107 5.38 -6.28 16.14
C ALA A 107 4.77 -5.17 17.02
N SER A 108 5.54 -4.12 17.33
CA SER A 108 5.08 -2.95 18.10
C SER A 108 4.40 -1.87 17.24
N ASN A 109 4.65 -1.85 15.93
CA ASN A 109 4.12 -0.86 15.00
C ASN A 109 3.44 -1.52 13.80
N ASN A 110 2.42 -2.32 14.08
CA ASN A 110 1.58 -2.96 13.09
C ASN A 110 0.11 -2.68 13.42
N LYS A 111 -0.44 -1.61 12.86
CA LYS A 111 -1.80 -1.14 13.13
C LYS A 111 -2.68 -1.32 11.91
N ALA A 112 -3.86 -1.89 12.10
CA ALA A 112 -4.93 -1.79 11.13
C ALA A 112 -5.56 -0.39 11.19
N ILE A 113 -5.86 0.17 10.02
CA ILE A 113 -6.52 1.47 9.90
C ILE A 113 -7.98 1.22 9.53
N ILE A 114 -8.90 1.75 10.33
CA ILE A 114 -10.34 1.67 10.08
C ILE A 114 -10.81 3.05 9.64
N LEU A 115 -11.32 3.15 8.41
CA LEU A 115 -11.95 4.35 7.87
C LEU A 115 -13.45 4.25 8.10
N ASN A 116 -13.99 5.14 8.92
CA ASN A 116 -15.41 5.20 9.22
C ASN A 116 -15.96 6.62 9.00
N ASP A 117 -17.27 6.73 8.84
CA ASP A 117 -17.93 8.04 8.80
C ASP A 117 -18.00 8.65 10.20
N GLU A 118 -17.92 9.96 10.29
CA GLU A 118 -17.99 10.67 11.58
C GLU A 118 -19.33 10.43 12.29
N THR A 119 -20.41 10.36 11.51
CA THR A 119 -21.75 10.04 12.02
C THR A 119 -22.10 8.60 11.60
N ILE A 120 -22.24 7.73 12.59
CA ILE A 120 -22.68 6.35 12.36
C ILE A 120 -24.19 6.39 12.17
N SER A 121 -24.67 6.01 11.00
CA SER A 121 -26.11 5.91 10.67
C SER A 121 -26.47 4.45 10.36
N ASP A 122 -27.69 4.06 10.72
CA ASP A 122 -28.25 2.75 10.34
C ASP A 122 -28.55 2.66 8.84
N THR A 123 -28.64 3.82 8.16
CA THR A 123 -28.74 3.94 6.71
C THR A 123 -27.52 4.72 6.20
N PRO A 124 -26.37 4.06 5.98
CA PRO A 124 -25.16 4.75 5.55
C PRO A 124 -25.37 5.31 4.14
N ASN A 125 -25.32 6.63 4.02
CA ASN A 125 -25.25 7.29 2.73
C ASN A 125 -23.81 7.12 2.21
N GLY A 126 -23.63 6.36 1.13
CA GLY A 126 -22.34 6.24 0.45
C GLY A 126 -21.79 7.62 0.03
N GLY A 127 -20.53 7.68 -0.40
CA GLY A 127 -19.96 8.88 -1.00
C GLY A 127 -19.11 9.75 -0.06
N SER A 128 -18.81 9.31 1.16
CA SER A 128 -17.93 10.04 2.10
C SER A 128 -16.45 10.10 1.69
N GLY A 129 -16.10 9.47 0.55
CA GLY A 129 -14.74 9.56 -0.02
C GLY A 129 -13.73 8.53 0.48
N LYS A 130 -14.10 7.59 1.35
CA LYS A 130 -13.23 6.51 1.83
C LYS A 130 -12.57 5.73 0.68
N GLY A 131 -13.36 5.32 -0.31
CA GLY A 131 -12.86 4.63 -1.50
C GLY A 131 -11.87 5.45 -2.33
N ILE A 132 -12.03 6.78 -2.39
CA ILE A 132 -11.10 7.67 -3.09
C ILE A 132 -9.74 7.69 -2.37
N ILE A 133 -9.72 7.67 -1.03
CA ILE A 133 -8.48 7.62 -0.25
C ILE A 133 -7.75 6.30 -0.53
N ILE A 134 -8.45 5.16 -0.44
CA ILE A 134 -7.88 3.83 -0.68
C ILE A 134 -7.35 3.72 -2.11
N ASN A 135 -8.13 4.14 -3.10
CA ASN A 135 -7.71 4.13 -4.50
C ASN A 135 -6.51 5.05 -4.76
N GLY A 136 -6.49 6.24 -4.12
CA GLY A 136 -5.35 7.16 -4.20
C GLY A 136 -4.05 6.51 -3.68
N ILE A 137 -4.11 5.76 -2.59
CA ILE A 137 -2.97 4.99 -2.08
C ILE A 137 -2.62 3.85 -3.04
N GLY A 138 -3.61 3.18 -3.63
CA GLY A 138 -3.42 2.12 -4.63
C GLY A 138 -2.71 2.56 -5.91
N HIS A 139 -2.69 3.88 -6.21
CA HIS A 139 -1.87 4.44 -7.29
C HIS A 139 -0.38 4.56 -6.95
N MET A 140 -0.01 4.37 -5.69
CA MET A 140 1.37 4.51 -5.20
C MET A 140 1.95 3.21 -4.63
N LYS A 141 1.11 2.28 -4.18
CA LYS A 141 1.50 1.00 -3.60
C LYS A 141 0.64 -0.13 -4.17
N LYS A 142 1.20 -1.33 -4.26
CA LYS A 142 0.46 -2.51 -4.72
C LYS A 142 -0.63 -2.85 -3.71
N LEU A 143 -1.87 -2.51 -4.07
CA LEU A 143 -3.08 -2.71 -3.27
C LEU A 143 -3.79 -4.01 -3.71
N SER A 144 -4.19 -4.83 -2.73
CA SER A 144 -5.18 -5.89 -2.89
C SER A 144 -6.45 -5.51 -2.13
N THR A 145 -7.61 -5.61 -2.78
CA THR A 145 -8.90 -5.30 -2.17
C THR A 145 -9.74 -6.55 -2.05
N ILE A 146 -10.33 -6.77 -0.88
CA ILE A 146 -11.25 -7.86 -0.57
C ILE A 146 -12.61 -7.25 -0.21
N ASP A 147 -13.69 -7.81 -0.77
CA ASP A 147 -15.05 -7.46 -0.37
C ASP A 147 -15.31 -7.98 1.06
N GLY A 148 -15.39 -7.05 2.02
CA GLY A 148 -15.61 -7.38 3.43
C GLY A 148 -17.00 -7.90 3.76
N LYS A 149 -18.01 -7.67 2.89
CA LYS A 149 -19.35 -8.24 3.06
C LYS A 149 -19.39 -9.75 2.85
N THR A 150 -18.63 -10.24 1.89
CA THR A 150 -18.61 -11.66 1.51
C THR A 150 -17.42 -12.41 2.09
N PHE A 151 -16.49 -11.72 2.71
CA PHE A 151 -15.29 -12.30 3.27
C PHE A 151 -15.59 -13.23 4.46
N ASP A 152 -14.92 -14.38 4.46
CA ASP A 152 -15.00 -15.36 5.53
C ASP A 152 -13.61 -15.96 5.77
N PHE A 153 -13.07 -15.78 6.96
CA PHE A 153 -11.76 -16.30 7.38
C PHE A 153 -11.67 -17.85 7.32
N ASN A 154 -12.80 -18.55 7.38
CA ASN A 154 -12.83 -20.01 7.40
C ASN A 154 -12.79 -20.63 5.99
N LYS A 155 -12.89 -19.83 4.93
CA LYS A 155 -12.77 -20.34 3.55
C LYS A 155 -11.31 -20.68 3.22
N SER A 156 -11.10 -21.82 2.57
CA SER A 156 -9.77 -22.35 2.24
C SER A 156 -8.91 -21.40 1.40
N PHE A 157 -9.51 -20.51 0.63
CA PHE A 157 -8.82 -19.53 -0.24
C PHE A 157 -9.21 -18.09 0.08
N ALA A 158 -9.42 -17.77 1.37
CA ALA A 158 -9.85 -16.46 1.81
C ALA A 158 -8.95 -15.31 1.31
N PHE A 159 -7.65 -15.55 1.23
CA PHE A 159 -6.62 -14.59 0.81
C PHE A 159 -6.02 -14.85 -0.57
N GLN A 160 -6.73 -15.53 -1.47
CA GLN A 160 -6.20 -15.89 -2.80
C GLN A 160 -5.79 -14.68 -3.68
N THR A 161 -6.31 -13.49 -3.37
CA THR A 161 -5.96 -12.24 -4.08
C THR A 161 -4.72 -11.56 -3.50
N VAL A 162 -4.21 -12.04 -2.37
CA VAL A 162 -3.00 -11.51 -1.71
C VAL A 162 -1.79 -12.29 -2.21
N ASN A 163 -0.85 -11.59 -2.82
CA ASN A 163 0.38 -12.15 -3.38
C ASN A 163 1.60 -11.65 -2.60
N THR A 164 2.76 -12.23 -2.88
CA THR A 164 4.04 -11.82 -2.25
C THR A 164 4.45 -10.40 -2.53
N ASP A 165 3.95 -9.79 -3.59
CA ASP A 165 4.19 -8.40 -4.00
C ASP A 165 3.14 -7.41 -3.44
N THR A 166 2.08 -7.90 -2.77
CA THR A 166 1.06 -7.06 -2.15
C THR A 166 1.66 -6.26 -1.00
N GLN A 167 1.52 -4.93 -1.05
CA GLN A 167 2.04 -4.01 -0.04
C GLN A 167 0.96 -3.49 0.90
N LEU A 168 -0.29 -3.48 0.44
CA LEU A 168 -1.45 -3.03 1.21
C LEU A 168 -2.64 -3.95 0.94
N LEU A 169 -3.32 -4.36 2.00
CA LEU A 169 -4.57 -5.09 1.95
C LEU A 169 -5.70 -4.21 2.47
N ALA A 170 -6.75 -4.04 1.68
CA ALA A 170 -7.95 -3.32 2.07
C ALA A 170 -9.15 -4.27 2.10
N PHE A 171 -9.90 -4.23 3.19
CA PHE A 171 -11.23 -4.83 3.27
C PHE A 171 -12.26 -3.72 3.04
N ASP A 172 -12.97 -3.80 1.93
CA ASP A 172 -14.01 -2.81 1.59
C ASP A 172 -15.37 -3.27 2.11
N ASP A 173 -16.11 -2.35 2.68
CA ASP A 173 -17.50 -2.56 3.11
C ASP A 173 -17.69 -3.72 4.10
N VAL A 174 -16.89 -3.76 5.16
CA VAL A 174 -16.92 -4.84 6.17
C VAL A 174 -18.25 -4.85 6.94
N ARG A 175 -18.70 -6.05 7.35
CA ARG A 175 -19.91 -6.24 8.14
C ARG A 175 -19.76 -5.67 9.55
N LYS A 176 -20.87 -5.33 10.21
CA LYS A 176 -20.88 -4.87 11.63
C LYS A 176 -20.22 -5.85 12.61
N ASN A 177 -20.25 -7.14 12.32
CA ASN A 177 -19.65 -8.21 13.12
C ASN A 177 -18.36 -8.80 12.50
N PHE A 178 -17.63 -7.98 11.75
CA PHE A 178 -16.35 -8.38 11.22
C PHE A 178 -15.36 -8.61 12.37
N ASP A 179 -14.69 -9.77 12.36
CA ASP A 179 -13.71 -10.14 13.37
C ASP A 179 -12.36 -9.47 13.08
N PHE A 180 -12.06 -8.39 13.81
CA PHE A 180 -10.81 -7.64 13.69
C PHE A 180 -9.66 -8.22 14.52
N GLU A 181 -9.89 -9.27 15.31
CA GLU A 181 -8.89 -9.90 16.19
C GLU A 181 -8.18 -11.07 15.52
N ARG A 182 -8.66 -11.51 14.36
CA ARG A 182 -8.07 -12.55 13.51
C ARG A 182 -7.18 -11.90 12.45
#